data_a828fadf2891ee5c4025072fd15f73d2
#
_entry.id   a828fadf2891ee5c4025072fd15f73d2
#
_cell.length_a   1.000
_cell.length_b   1.000
_cell.length_c   1.000
_cell.angle_alpha   90.00
_cell.angle_beta   90.00
_cell.angle_gamma   90.00
#
_symmetry.space_group_name_H-M   'P 1'
#
loop_
_entity.id
_entity.type
_entity.pdbx_description
1 polymer ?
#
loop_
_entity_poly.entity_id
_entity_poly.type
_entity_poly.pdbx_seq_one_letter_code
_entity_poly.pdbx_strand_id
1 'polypeptide(L)'
;MVTEFLEVGDSLLKIFLVPIITRADGAGNNFTRGVCQQDGGWRRCERSSAQPGDCCCSKLEGVSFALLVAAFCLTLVFLYFWGNAENDYDDFDWFNFGNLGFWFPWSVVLLVIAAGFFTYVTVLLLLAVCLLSEGQKLYLHWSHKIGILVSLVFTVLATAVLSRLWSKEWTTLLLSFQVTAPYLHVGGVLLMTALAWPIAFHFFRMNGGVLHGLVHSVYLVLLSALYLVPLGLYSPCIKEELSLGPAPTFIGHRGAPMLAPENTLMSFEKAVEAGSEGLETDVTISYDGVPFLMHDRTLRRTTNIHQVFPNRTDTAAAMFTWAELQSLNAGSWFLSVDPFGTAGSLGADERHRAGNQSVCSLQAFLQLAAHTDKLVIFDLYRPPSSHPYSDTWIQRTLEVIRQSSIRSSQVLWLPSDLRSVVNEFDPELQQTSGSRLPLEELQSNNIVKMNLDYTSMSAKLVSEYAAVNITTNLYVISQPWLYSLAWCCGVHSVSTNDPQLLSSMGSPLFLMTPGEYNLIWILTDLLSLVLIVPIFIFHWWRERGLTSCSGDTISLDKATYSKFRTEMSDIWSISSGNQQAEKKPNLATVTVT
;
A
#
# COMPACT_ATOMS: atom_id res chain seq x y z
N MET A 1 8.24 -8.01 7.03
CA MET A 1 6.95 -7.44 6.61
C MET A 1 6.14 -8.38 5.68
N VAL A 2 6.58 -8.79 4.47
CA VAL A 2 5.81 -9.74 3.62
C VAL A 2 5.64 -11.12 4.29
N THR A 3 6.65 -11.64 4.98
CA THR A 3 6.57 -12.90 5.74
C THR A 3 5.67 -12.79 6.97
N GLU A 4 5.68 -11.69 7.69
CA GLU A 4 4.75 -11.43 8.79
C GLU A 4 3.31 -11.19 8.29
N PHE A 5 3.15 -10.58 7.12
CA PHE A 5 1.84 -10.42 6.45
C PHE A 5 1.22 -11.78 6.08
N LEU A 6 2.03 -12.74 5.65
CA LEU A 6 1.58 -14.10 5.36
C LEU A 6 1.19 -14.87 6.64
N GLU A 7 1.90 -14.66 7.76
CA GLU A 7 1.55 -15.24 9.06
C GLU A 7 0.30 -14.62 9.68
N VAL A 8 0.13 -13.30 9.58
CA VAL A 8 -1.10 -12.61 10.00
C VAL A 8 -2.27 -13.00 9.10
N GLY A 9 -2.05 -13.12 7.79
CA GLY A 9 -3.03 -13.62 6.82
C GLY A 9 -3.47 -15.05 7.13
N ASP A 10 -2.53 -15.95 7.44
CA ASP A 10 -2.81 -17.35 7.82
C ASP A 10 -3.53 -17.44 9.18
N SER A 11 -3.18 -16.56 10.12
CA SER A 11 -3.87 -16.46 11.43
C SER A 11 -5.29 -15.90 11.28
N LEU A 12 -5.50 -14.88 10.45
CA LEU A 12 -6.83 -14.35 10.12
C LEU A 12 -7.67 -15.38 9.33
N LEU A 13 -7.04 -16.09 8.39
CA LEU A 13 -7.67 -17.20 7.67
C LEU A 13 -8.16 -18.29 8.64
N LYS A 14 -7.34 -18.66 9.62
CA LYS A 14 -7.70 -19.64 10.68
C LYS A 14 -8.78 -19.12 11.60
N ILE A 15 -8.77 -17.85 11.97
CA ILE A 15 -9.77 -17.24 12.85
C ILE A 15 -11.14 -17.10 12.15
N PHE A 16 -11.16 -16.74 10.87
CA PHE A 16 -12.40 -16.48 10.14
C PHE A 16 -12.89 -17.65 9.30
N LEU A 17 -12.02 -18.49 8.73
CA LEU A 17 -12.41 -19.63 7.90
C LEU A 17 -12.69 -20.91 8.69
N VAL A 18 -11.95 -21.19 9.76
CA VAL A 18 -12.18 -22.38 10.58
C VAL A 18 -13.58 -22.39 11.22
N PRO A 19 -14.12 -21.27 11.76
CA PRO A 19 -15.52 -21.25 12.23
C PRO A 19 -16.53 -21.34 11.08
N ILE A 20 -16.18 -20.91 9.86
CA ILE A 20 -17.07 -20.99 8.68
C ILE A 20 -17.11 -22.43 8.17
N ILE A 21 -15.97 -23.12 8.11
CA ILE A 21 -15.86 -24.51 7.63
C ILE A 21 -16.43 -25.48 8.68
N THR A 22 -16.10 -25.32 9.96
CA THR A 22 -16.65 -26.16 11.05
C THR A 22 -18.13 -25.90 11.33
N ARG A 23 -18.62 -24.67 11.07
CA ARG A 23 -20.05 -24.39 11.08
C ARG A 23 -20.77 -24.84 9.82
N ALA A 24 -20.08 -24.96 8.69
CA ALA A 24 -20.65 -25.58 7.49
C ALA A 24 -20.94 -27.07 7.71
N ASP A 25 -20.10 -27.78 8.44
CA ASP A 25 -20.34 -29.18 8.82
C ASP A 25 -21.43 -29.33 9.92
N GLY A 26 -21.55 -28.36 10.83
CA GLY A 26 -22.61 -28.31 11.85
C GLY A 26 -23.90 -27.62 11.40
N ALA A 27 -23.84 -26.70 10.44
CA ALA A 27 -24.98 -25.97 9.86
C ALA A 27 -25.57 -26.66 8.62
N GLY A 28 -25.06 -27.84 8.27
CA GLY A 28 -25.66 -28.69 7.23
C GLY A 28 -27.13 -28.99 7.46
N ASN A 29 -27.64 -28.76 8.67
CA ASN A 29 -29.07 -28.95 9.00
C ASN A 29 -29.93 -27.67 8.97
N ASN A 30 -29.33 -26.46 8.88
CA ASN A 30 -30.12 -25.22 8.89
C ASN A 30 -30.01 -24.40 7.58
N PHE A 31 -29.18 -24.80 6.63
CA PHE A 31 -29.01 -24.09 5.36
C PHE A 31 -30.06 -24.46 4.30
N THR A 32 -30.94 -25.41 4.60
CA THR A 32 -31.98 -25.91 3.69
C THR A 32 -33.39 -25.74 4.26
N ARG A 33 -33.76 -24.54 4.74
CA ARG A 33 -35.18 -24.18 4.88
C ARG A 33 -35.73 -23.65 3.55
N GLY A 34 -35.67 -24.45 2.51
CA GLY A 34 -36.63 -24.43 1.43
C GLY A 34 -37.81 -25.28 1.90
N VAL A 35 -39.05 -24.76 1.76
CA VAL A 35 -40.34 -25.32 2.13
C VAL A 35 -40.32 -26.85 2.14
N CYS A 36 -40.15 -27.45 3.30
CA CYS A 36 -40.41 -28.87 3.53
C CYS A 36 -41.86 -28.99 4.00
N GLN A 37 -42.71 -29.48 3.15
CA GLN A 37 -44.07 -29.90 3.53
C GLN A 37 -43.96 -31.13 4.43
N GLN A 38 -44.59 -31.07 5.58
CA GLN A 38 -44.52 -31.99 6.67
C GLN A 38 -45.33 -33.24 6.34
N ASP A 39 -44.66 -34.30 5.90
CA ASP A 39 -45.18 -35.66 5.97
C ASP A 39 -44.02 -36.61 6.36
N GLY A 40 -44.22 -37.38 7.43
CA GLY A 40 -43.26 -38.11 8.18
C GLY A 40 -42.34 -39.04 7.38
N GLY A 41 -41.08 -38.63 7.27
CA GLY A 41 -39.99 -39.43 6.74
C GLY A 41 -38.80 -38.52 6.42
N TRP A 42 -37.56 -38.94 6.78
CA TRP A 42 -36.30 -38.26 6.46
C TRP A 42 -36.15 -38.10 4.95
N ARG A 43 -36.60 -36.94 4.38
CA ARG A 43 -36.31 -36.60 2.97
C ARG A 43 -35.11 -35.70 2.90
N ARG A 44 -34.11 -36.10 2.11
CA ARG A 44 -33.01 -35.29 1.65
C ARG A 44 -33.57 -34.04 0.96
N CYS A 45 -33.29 -32.85 1.50
CA CYS A 45 -33.59 -31.60 0.79
C CYS A 45 -32.74 -31.56 -0.49
N GLU A 46 -33.40 -31.70 -1.66
CA GLU A 46 -32.73 -31.47 -2.94
C GLU A 46 -32.36 -30.00 -3.07
N ARG A 47 -31.10 -29.75 -3.44
CA ARG A 47 -30.64 -28.39 -3.78
C ARG A 47 -31.53 -27.90 -4.95
N SER A 48 -32.21 -26.77 -4.75
CA SER A 48 -33.02 -26.14 -5.78
C SER A 48 -32.11 -25.59 -6.88
N SER A 49 -31.93 -26.33 -7.96
CA SER A 49 -31.28 -25.82 -9.17
C SER A 49 -32.25 -24.87 -9.89
N ALA A 50 -31.74 -23.76 -10.42
CA ALA A 50 -32.51 -22.85 -11.26
C ALA A 50 -32.90 -23.57 -12.57
N GLN A 51 -34.16 -23.55 -12.94
CA GLN A 51 -34.60 -24.07 -14.24
C GLN A 51 -34.23 -23.06 -15.35
N PRO A 52 -34.04 -23.52 -16.61
CA PRO A 52 -33.87 -22.62 -17.74
C PRO A 52 -35.01 -21.59 -17.80
N GLY A 53 -34.68 -20.30 -17.77
CA GLY A 53 -35.67 -19.21 -17.72
C GLY A 53 -35.94 -18.61 -16.35
N ASP A 54 -35.52 -19.26 -15.24
CA ASP A 54 -35.60 -18.67 -13.90
C ASP A 54 -34.50 -17.66 -13.67
N CYS A 55 -34.84 -16.50 -13.06
CA CYS A 55 -33.81 -15.62 -12.49
C CYS A 55 -33.04 -16.34 -11.37
N CYS A 56 -31.70 -16.36 -11.45
CA CYS A 56 -30.85 -17.01 -10.45
C CYS A 56 -30.88 -16.36 -9.05
N CYS A 57 -31.56 -15.22 -8.89
CA CYS A 57 -31.70 -14.53 -7.61
C CYS A 57 -33.02 -13.76 -7.51
N SER A 58 -33.53 -13.66 -6.29
CA SER A 58 -34.63 -12.72 -5.99
C SER A 58 -34.12 -11.29 -6.13
N LYS A 59 -35.03 -10.30 -6.23
CA LYS A 59 -34.63 -8.88 -6.31
C LYS A 59 -33.72 -8.45 -5.15
N LEU A 60 -34.01 -8.94 -3.93
CA LEU A 60 -33.22 -8.63 -2.74
C LEU A 60 -31.81 -9.25 -2.82
N GLU A 61 -31.69 -10.49 -3.28
CA GLU A 61 -30.39 -11.15 -3.45
C GLU A 61 -29.59 -10.51 -4.58
N GLY A 62 -30.22 -10.05 -5.65
CA GLY A 62 -29.59 -9.30 -6.72
C GLY A 62 -28.99 -7.97 -6.23
N VAL A 63 -29.74 -7.22 -5.41
CA VAL A 63 -29.22 -6.01 -4.76
C VAL A 63 -28.06 -6.34 -3.83
N SER A 64 -28.17 -7.39 -3.01
CA SER A 64 -27.10 -7.81 -2.10
C SER A 64 -25.84 -8.22 -2.85
N PHE A 65 -25.96 -8.86 -4.00
CA PHE A 65 -24.83 -9.21 -4.87
C PHE A 65 -24.19 -7.96 -5.49
N ALA A 66 -25.00 -7.01 -5.96
CA ALA A 66 -24.48 -5.73 -6.46
C ALA A 66 -23.71 -4.95 -5.38
N LEU A 67 -24.23 -4.91 -4.14
CA LEU A 67 -23.53 -4.32 -3.00
C LEU A 67 -22.25 -5.07 -2.65
N LEU A 68 -22.21 -6.40 -2.77
CA LEU A 68 -21.02 -7.20 -2.57
C LEU A 68 -19.93 -6.87 -3.61
N VAL A 69 -20.32 -6.75 -4.88
CA VAL A 69 -19.40 -6.32 -5.95
C VAL A 69 -18.88 -4.90 -5.68
N ALA A 70 -19.76 -3.97 -5.29
CA ALA A 70 -19.36 -2.61 -4.94
C ALA A 70 -18.41 -2.60 -3.73
N ALA A 71 -18.69 -3.41 -2.69
CA ALA A 71 -17.81 -3.55 -1.52
C ALA A 71 -16.44 -4.10 -1.92
N PHE A 72 -16.40 -5.11 -2.78
CA PHE A 72 -15.14 -5.65 -3.30
C PHE A 72 -14.34 -4.59 -4.05
N CYS A 73 -14.95 -3.88 -5.00
CA CYS A 73 -14.26 -2.84 -5.76
C CYS A 73 -13.74 -1.71 -4.86
N LEU A 74 -14.57 -1.22 -3.93
CA LEU A 74 -14.18 -0.12 -3.05
C LEU A 74 -13.12 -0.52 -2.04
N THR A 75 -13.20 -1.72 -1.44
CA THR A 75 -12.17 -2.22 -0.52
C THR A 75 -10.86 -2.50 -1.24
N LEU A 76 -10.90 -3.00 -2.47
CA LEU A 76 -9.71 -3.20 -3.31
C LEU A 76 -9.02 -1.85 -3.62
N VAL A 77 -9.80 -0.85 -4.06
CA VAL A 77 -9.27 0.49 -4.33
C VAL A 77 -8.69 1.11 -3.07
N PHE A 78 -9.38 0.98 -1.94
CA PHE A 78 -8.91 1.51 -0.66
C PHE A 78 -7.63 0.82 -0.18
N LEU A 79 -7.57 -0.51 -0.27
CA LEU A 79 -6.39 -1.29 0.10
C LEU A 79 -5.19 -0.93 -0.79
N TYR A 80 -5.41 -0.80 -2.10
CA TYR A 80 -4.39 -0.36 -3.04
C TYR A 80 -3.91 1.08 -2.72
N PHE A 81 -4.85 1.99 -2.51
CA PHE A 81 -4.58 3.38 -2.13
C PHE A 81 -3.75 3.47 -0.85
N TRP A 82 -4.19 2.81 0.21
CA TRP A 82 -3.51 2.86 1.50
C TRP A 82 -2.18 2.08 1.48
N GLY A 83 -2.11 0.96 0.77
CA GLY A 83 -0.86 0.21 0.62
C GLY A 83 0.24 1.00 -0.09
N ASN A 84 -0.10 1.85 -1.06
CA ASN A 84 0.88 2.71 -1.72
C ASN A 84 1.27 3.95 -0.87
N ALA A 85 0.50 4.26 0.17
CA ALA A 85 0.78 5.32 1.13
C ALA A 85 1.88 4.95 2.16
N GLU A 86 2.44 3.75 2.13
CA GLU A 86 3.45 3.26 3.08
C GLU A 86 4.65 4.20 3.22
N ASN A 87 4.98 4.94 2.18
CA ASN A 87 6.03 5.96 2.22
C ASN A 87 5.81 7.06 3.27
N ASP A 88 4.56 7.32 3.61
CA ASP A 88 4.15 8.41 4.51
C ASP A 88 3.49 7.88 5.81
N TYR A 89 3.61 6.60 6.15
CA TYR A 89 2.98 6.03 7.34
C TYR A 89 3.52 6.64 8.64
N ASP A 90 4.82 6.90 8.71
CA ASP A 90 5.45 7.57 9.83
C ASP A 90 4.91 9.00 10.00
N ASP A 91 4.80 9.78 8.94
CA ASP A 91 4.21 11.12 8.97
C ASP A 91 2.75 11.08 9.46
N PHE A 92 1.96 10.13 8.97
CA PHE A 92 0.58 9.93 9.41
C PHE A 92 0.49 9.56 10.90
N ASP A 93 1.35 8.67 11.37
CA ASP A 93 1.36 8.25 12.77
C ASP A 93 1.88 9.37 13.68
N TRP A 94 2.85 10.21 13.22
CA TRP A 94 3.29 11.41 13.93
C TRP A 94 2.21 12.49 13.99
N PHE A 95 1.46 12.69 12.92
CA PHE A 95 0.31 13.59 12.93
C PHE A 95 -0.71 13.17 14.01
N ASN A 96 -1.01 11.89 14.10
CA ASN A 96 -1.91 11.36 15.12
C ASN A 96 -1.33 11.48 16.54
N PHE A 97 -0.03 11.22 16.73
CA PHE A 97 0.65 11.47 18.00
C PHE A 97 0.52 12.93 18.45
N GLY A 98 0.72 13.88 17.55
CA GLY A 98 0.56 15.30 17.83
C GLY A 98 -0.84 15.68 18.34
N ASN A 99 -1.87 15.02 17.80
CA ASN A 99 -3.27 15.26 18.18
C ASN A 99 -3.72 14.49 19.44
N LEU A 100 -3.27 13.23 19.60
CA LEU A 100 -3.75 12.32 20.65
C LEU A 100 -2.85 12.29 21.89
N GLY A 101 -1.59 12.66 21.74
CA GLY A 101 -0.62 12.72 22.84
C GLY A 101 0.03 11.38 23.19
N PHE A 102 -0.26 10.30 22.49
CA PHE A 102 0.37 9.00 22.66
C PHE A 102 0.67 8.36 21.31
N TRP A 103 1.73 7.56 21.27
CA TRP A 103 2.12 6.83 20.08
C TRP A 103 1.26 5.58 19.89
N PHE A 104 0.81 5.37 18.66
CA PHE A 104 0.18 4.14 18.23
C PHE A 104 0.30 4.03 16.70
N PRO A 105 0.62 2.85 16.11
CA PRO A 105 0.80 2.67 14.69
C PRO A 105 -0.55 2.61 13.95
N TRP A 106 -1.25 3.74 13.88
CA TRP A 106 -2.58 3.87 13.26
C TRP A 106 -2.58 3.49 11.79
N SER A 107 -1.48 3.78 11.09
CA SER A 107 -1.29 3.44 9.68
C SER A 107 -1.38 1.94 9.44
N VAL A 108 -0.65 1.15 10.23
CA VAL A 108 -0.63 -0.32 10.15
C VAL A 108 -1.97 -0.92 10.56
N VAL A 109 -2.59 -0.40 11.62
CA VAL A 109 -3.91 -0.87 12.07
C VAL A 109 -4.98 -0.64 11.00
N LEU A 110 -4.96 0.53 10.36
CA LEU A 110 -5.88 0.83 9.27
C LEU A 110 -5.67 -0.11 8.08
N LEU A 111 -4.42 -0.42 7.75
CA LEU A 111 -4.06 -1.39 6.70
C LEU A 111 -4.60 -2.79 7.02
N VAL A 112 -4.40 -3.28 8.25
CA VAL A 112 -4.88 -4.60 8.69
C VAL A 112 -6.41 -4.69 8.63
N ILE A 113 -7.11 -3.65 9.07
CA ILE A 113 -8.58 -3.59 9.00
C ILE A 113 -9.04 -3.62 7.54
N ALA A 114 -8.43 -2.81 6.67
CA ALA A 114 -8.73 -2.77 5.25
C ALA A 114 -8.51 -4.13 4.57
N ALA A 115 -7.38 -4.79 4.84
CA ALA A 115 -7.06 -6.11 4.34
C ALA A 115 -8.05 -7.17 4.84
N GLY A 116 -8.47 -7.08 6.10
CA GLY A 116 -9.50 -7.96 6.68
C GLY A 116 -10.86 -7.84 5.97
N PHE A 117 -11.32 -6.61 5.74
CA PHE A 117 -12.56 -6.38 4.99
C PHE A 117 -12.45 -6.82 3.53
N PHE A 118 -11.34 -6.50 2.86
CA PHE A 118 -11.11 -6.95 1.49
C PHE A 118 -11.11 -8.48 1.39
N THR A 119 -10.41 -9.19 2.27
CA THR A 119 -10.39 -10.65 2.31
C THR A 119 -11.78 -11.23 2.52
N TYR A 120 -12.55 -10.67 3.47
CA TYR A 120 -13.91 -11.10 3.76
C TYR A 120 -14.84 -10.96 2.54
N VAL A 121 -14.88 -9.80 1.90
CA VAL A 121 -15.74 -9.58 0.73
C VAL A 121 -15.28 -10.37 -0.48
N THR A 122 -13.96 -10.59 -0.65
CA THR A 122 -13.39 -11.42 -1.73
C THR A 122 -13.85 -12.87 -1.61
N VAL A 123 -13.75 -13.46 -0.42
CA VAL A 123 -14.22 -14.85 -0.18
C VAL A 123 -15.69 -14.97 -0.47
N LEU A 124 -16.52 -14.01 -0.01
CA LEU A 124 -17.96 -14.02 -0.30
C LEU A 124 -18.26 -13.88 -1.79
N LEU A 125 -17.52 -13.03 -2.50
CA LEU A 125 -17.68 -12.83 -3.94
C LEU A 125 -17.30 -14.09 -4.72
N LEU A 126 -16.17 -14.72 -4.39
CA LEU A 126 -15.75 -15.98 -5.00
C LEU A 126 -16.79 -17.09 -4.80
N LEU A 127 -17.32 -17.25 -3.58
CA LEU A 127 -18.38 -18.21 -3.30
C LEU A 127 -19.66 -17.90 -4.09
N ALA A 128 -20.06 -16.63 -4.17
CA ALA A 128 -21.21 -16.21 -4.94
C ALA A 128 -21.04 -16.49 -6.44
N VAL A 129 -19.87 -16.19 -7.01
CA VAL A 129 -19.53 -16.46 -8.42
C VAL A 129 -19.50 -17.97 -8.69
N CYS A 130 -18.93 -18.79 -7.79
CA CYS A 130 -18.94 -20.25 -7.91
C CYS A 130 -20.37 -20.81 -7.90
N LEU A 131 -21.24 -20.35 -6.99
CA LEU A 131 -22.65 -20.77 -6.95
C LEU A 131 -23.40 -20.39 -8.23
N LEU A 132 -23.20 -19.17 -8.70
CA LEU A 132 -23.81 -18.71 -9.95
C LEU A 132 -23.29 -19.50 -11.16
N SER A 133 -22.00 -19.81 -11.23
CA SER A 133 -21.41 -20.58 -12.33
C SER A 133 -21.92 -22.03 -12.40
N GLU A 134 -22.34 -22.60 -11.26
CA GLU A 134 -23.03 -23.90 -11.19
C GLU A 134 -24.55 -23.83 -11.44
N GLY A 135 -25.10 -22.65 -11.70
CA GLY A 135 -26.53 -22.44 -11.89
C GLY A 135 -27.35 -22.61 -10.61
N GLN A 136 -26.73 -22.45 -9.45
CA GLN A 136 -27.41 -22.48 -8.17
C GLN A 136 -28.07 -21.13 -7.89
N LYS A 137 -29.19 -21.13 -7.14
CA LYS A 137 -29.83 -19.88 -6.69
C LYS A 137 -28.95 -19.24 -5.60
N LEU A 138 -28.59 -17.96 -5.80
CA LEU A 138 -27.86 -17.19 -4.82
C LEU A 138 -28.75 -16.88 -3.62
N TYR A 139 -28.25 -17.17 -2.42
CA TYR A 139 -28.84 -16.79 -1.15
C TYR A 139 -27.73 -16.36 -0.19
N LEU A 140 -27.79 -15.12 0.25
CA LEU A 140 -26.89 -14.56 1.25
C LEU A 140 -27.60 -14.48 2.61
N HIS A 141 -27.03 -15.10 3.62
CA HIS A 141 -27.55 -14.97 4.97
C HIS A 141 -27.51 -13.50 5.44
N TRP A 142 -28.45 -13.09 6.26
CA TRP A 142 -28.61 -11.71 6.69
C TRP A 142 -27.34 -11.15 7.39
N SER A 143 -26.60 -11.98 8.13
CA SER A 143 -25.33 -11.58 8.75
C SER A 143 -24.27 -11.15 7.72
N HIS A 144 -24.20 -11.81 6.56
CA HIS A 144 -23.30 -11.41 5.49
C HIS A 144 -23.75 -10.12 4.81
N LYS A 145 -25.07 -9.88 4.71
CA LYS A 145 -25.60 -8.61 4.21
C LYS A 145 -25.22 -7.44 5.11
N ILE A 146 -25.25 -7.64 6.44
CA ILE A 146 -24.75 -6.65 7.41
C ILE A 146 -23.23 -6.48 7.27
N GLY A 147 -22.46 -7.57 7.19
CA GLY A 147 -21.00 -7.50 7.02
C GLY A 147 -20.59 -6.73 5.76
N ILE A 148 -21.29 -6.94 4.64
CA ILE A 148 -21.08 -6.18 3.39
C ILE A 148 -21.36 -4.69 3.61
N LEU A 149 -22.47 -4.35 4.28
CA LEU A 149 -22.81 -2.97 4.57
C LEU A 149 -21.77 -2.29 5.49
N VAL A 150 -21.31 -3.00 6.52
CA VAL A 150 -20.24 -2.51 7.43
C VAL A 150 -18.95 -2.26 6.65
N SER A 151 -18.55 -3.18 5.76
CA SER A 151 -17.37 -3.01 4.92
C SER A 151 -17.48 -1.80 4.00
N LEU A 152 -18.66 -1.59 3.37
CA LEU A 152 -18.93 -0.42 2.53
C LEU A 152 -18.86 0.88 3.32
N VAL A 153 -19.55 0.95 4.46
CA VAL A 153 -19.61 2.15 5.30
C VAL A 153 -18.20 2.48 5.80
N PHE A 154 -17.46 1.49 6.30
CA PHE A 154 -16.08 1.69 6.74
C PHE A 154 -15.22 2.26 5.61
N THR A 155 -15.23 1.64 4.43
CA THR A 155 -14.38 2.06 3.32
C THR A 155 -14.70 3.47 2.85
N VAL A 156 -15.99 3.79 2.71
CA VAL A 156 -16.42 5.14 2.29
C VAL A 156 -16.04 6.19 3.33
N LEU A 157 -16.27 5.91 4.62
CA LEU A 157 -15.93 6.84 5.70
C LEU A 157 -14.41 7.02 5.82
N ALA A 158 -13.65 5.93 5.81
CA ALA A 158 -12.19 5.99 5.87
C ALA A 158 -11.62 6.80 4.70
N THR A 159 -12.06 6.53 3.47
CA THR A 159 -11.64 7.31 2.29
C THR A 159 -12.02 8.79 2.44
N ALA A 160 -13.23 9.11 2.87
CA ALA A 160 -13.67 10.49 3.02
C ALA A 160 -12.91 11.24 4.12
N VAL A 161 -12.62 10.58 5.25
CA VAL A 161 -11.86 11.16 6.36
C VAL A 161 -10.41 11.40 5.93
N LEU A 162 -9.75 10.38 5.34
CA LEU A 162 -8.37 10.51 4.85
C LEU A 162 -8.25 11.59 3.78
N SER A 163 -9.19 11.66 2.81
CA SER A 163 -9.18 12.70 1.77
C SER A 163 -9.26 14.13 2.34
N ARG A 164 -9.85 14.31 3.53
CA ARG A 164 -9.94 15.63 4.19
C ARG A 164 -8.75 15.94 5.07
N LEU A 165 -8.25 14.94 5.79
CA LEU A 165 -7.19 15.10 6.77
C LEU A 165 -5.80 14.91 6.16
N TRP A 166 -5.70 14.14 5.07
CA TRP A 166 -4.45 13.65 4.52
C TRP A 166 -4.52 13.56 2.98
N SER A 167 -4.80 14.71 2.31
CA SER A 167 -5.05 14.75 0.86
C SER A 167 -3.85 14.41 -0.03
N LYS A 168 -2.63 14.35 0.53
CA LYS A 168 -1.37 13.98 -0.12
C LYS A 168 -1.47 12.62 -0.84
N GLU A 169 -2.22 11.67 -0.28
CA GLU A 169 -2.35 10.31 -0.76
C GLU A 169 -2.94 10.18 -2.17
N TRP A 170 -3.76 11.13 -2.60
CA TRP A 170 -4.28 11.11 -3.97
C TRP A 170 -3.18 11.30 -5.01
N THR A 171 -2.20 12.15 -4.72
CA THR A 171 -1.04 12.34 -5.59
C THR A 171 -0.16 11.10 -5.60
N THR A 172 0.08 10.49 -4.43
CA THR A 172 0.80 9.22 -4.28
C THR A 172 0.14 8.11 -5.10
N LEU A 173 -1.18 7.99 -5.05
CA LEU A 173 -1.96 7.06 -5.87
C LEU A 173 -1.73 7.29 -7.37
N LEU A 174 -1.80 8.54 -7.82
CA LEU A 174 -1.56 8.88 -9.23
C LEU A 174 -0.12 8.58 -9.68
N LEU A 175 0.87 8.82 -8.81
CA LEU A 175 2.27 8.45 -9.08
C LEU A 175 2.44 6.93 -9.14
N SER A 176 1.79 6.17 -8.27
CA SER A 176 1.88 4.71 -8.28
C SER A 176 1.29 4.12 -9.56
N PHE A 177 0.21 4.70 -10.10
CA PHE A 177 -0.32 4.27 -11.40
C PHE A 177 0.67 4.45 -12.55
N GLN A 178 1.58 5.42 -12.50
CA GLN A 178 2.58 5.60 -13.55
C GLN A 178 3.55 4.43 -13.67
N VAL A 179 3.77 3.67 -12.61
CA VAL A 179 4.65 2.48 -12.60
C VAL A 179 3.87 1.17 -12.64
N THR A 180 2.70 1.09 -12.00
CA THR A 180 1.95 -0.16 -11.86
C THR A 180 0.91 -0.40 -12.97
N ALA A 181 0.53 0.63 -13.73
CA ALA A 181 -0.51 0.53 -14.74
C ALA A 181 -0.29 -0.59 -15.78
N PRO A 182 0.93 -0.87 -16.29
CA PRO A 182 1.15 -2.00 -17.20
C PRO A 182 0.75 -3.34 -16.58
N TYR A 183 1.05 -3.54 -15.31
CA TYR A 183 0.75 -4.78 -14.57
C TYR A 183 -0.74 -4.86 -14.19
N LEU A 184 -1.34 -3.74 -13.82
CA LEU A 184 -2.79 -3.65 -13.55
C LEU A 184 -3.61 -3.93 -14.81
N HIS A 185 -3.15 -3.49 -15.97
CA HIS A 185 -3.74 -3.84 -17.26
C HIS A 185 -3.76 -5.36 -17.46
N VAL A 186 -2.63 -6.04 -17.35
CA VAL A 186 -2.53 -7.50 -17.47
C VAL A 186 -3.47 -8.20 -16.47
N GLY A 187 -3.45 -7.78 -15.21
CA GLY A 187 -4.34 -8.30 -14.17
C GLY A 187 -5.82 -8.10 -14.49
N GLY A 188 -6.19 -6.94 -15.01
CA GLY A 188 -7.55 -6.63 -15.46
C GLY A 188 -8.02 -7.50 -16.61
N VAL A 189 -7.17 -7.71 -17.63
CA VAL A 189 -7.47 -8.59 -18.77
C VAL A 189 -7.63 -10.03 -18.32
N LEU A 190 -6.76 -10.52 -17.43
CA LEU A 190 -6.88 -11.88 -16.86
C LEU A 190 -8.19 -12.05 -16.07
N LEU A 191 -8.57 -11.08 -15.27
CA LEU A 191 -9.82 -11.08 -14.52
C LEU A 191 -11.03 -11.13 -15.47
N MET A 192 -11.05 -10.28 -16.49
CA MET A 192 -12.13 -10.25 -17.49
C MET A 192 -12.19 -11.55 -18.28
N THR A 193 -11.03 -12.17 -18.57
CA THR A 193 -10.96 -13.50 -19.23
C THR A 193 -11.57 -14.58 -18.34
N ALA A 194 -11.27 -14.61 -17.05
CA ALA A 194 -11.87 -15.54 -16.10
C ALA A 194 -13.39 -15.34 -15.95
N LEU A 195 -13.86 -14.09 -15.94
CA LEU A 195 -15.27 -13.75 -15.88
C LEU A 195 -16.06 -14.13 -17.15
N ALA A 196 -15.38 -14.39 -18.26
CA ALA A 196 -16.03 -14.85 -19.50
C ALA A 196 -16.83 -16.14 -19.28
N TRP A 197 -16.35 -17.07 -18.42
CA TRP A 197 -17.03 -18.34 -18.16
C TRP A 197 -18.43 -18.17 -17.54
N PRO A 198 -18.59 -17.56 -16.36
CA PRO A 198 -19.91 -17.35 -15.76
C PRO A 198 -20.80 -16.43 -16.62
N ILE A 199 -20.24 -15.43 -17.29
CA ILE A 199 -20.98 -14.51 -18.15
C ILE A 199 -21.55 -15.27 -19.36
N ALA A 200 -20.74 -16.05 -20.08
CA ALA A 200 -21.20 -16.86 -21.21
C ALA A 200 -22.25 -17.90 -20.79
N PHE A 201 -22.04 -18.55 -19.63
CA PHE A 201 -23.00 -19.50 -19.07
C PHE A 201 -24.38 -18.86 -18.84
N HIS A 202 -24.44 -17.71 -18.18
CA HIS A 202 -25.66 -16.99 -17.93
C HIS A 202 -26.28 -16.41 -19.20
N PHE A 203 -25.45 -15.93 -20.12
CA PHE A 203 -25.90 -15.36 -21.38
C PHE A 203 -26.76 -16.34 -22.19
N PHE A 204 -26.28 -17.53 -22.42
CA PHE A 204 -27.00 -18.50 -23.24
C PHE A 204 -28.15 -19.21 -22.52
N ARG A 205 -28.21 -19.16 -21.20
CA ARG A 205 -29.23 -19.82 -20.38
C ARG A 205 -30.41 -18.93 -20.00
N MET A 206 -30.22 -17.64 -19.93
CA MET A 206 -31.26 -16.69 -19.58
C MET A 206 -32.14 -16.36 -20.81
N ASN A 207 -33.47 -16.42 -20.67
CA ASN A 207 -34.37 -15.90 -21.68
C ASN A 207 -34.22 -14.37 -21.80
N GLY A 208 -33.99 -13.90 -23.02
CA GLY A 208 -33.65 -12.52 -23.33
C GLY A 208 -34.56 -11.47 -22.66
N GLY A 209 -33.94 -10.52 -21.99
CA GLY A 209 -34.55 -9.35 -21.38
C GLY A 209 -33.56 -8.18 -21.38
N VAL A 210 -34.01 -6.98 -21.04
CA VAL A 210 -33.21 -5.77 -21.02
C VAL A 210 -31.96 -5.93 -20.15
N LEU A 211 -32.07 -6.58 -19.00
CA LEU A 211 -30.92 -6.83 -18.08
C LEU A 211 -29.86 -7.75 -18.69
N HIS A 212 -30.29 -8.76 -19.46
CA HIS A 212 -29.41 -9.67 -20.18
C HIS A 212 -28.56 -8.93 -21.22
N GLY A 213 -29.15 -8.08 -22.05
CA GLY A 213 -28.43 -7.25 -23.02
C GLY A 213 -27.50 -6.27 -22.33
N LEU A 214 -27.92 -5.67 -21.20
CA LEU A 214 -27.11 -4.70 -20.45
C LEU A 214 -25.82 -5.33 -19.89
N VAL A 215 -25.90 -6.46 -19.18
CA VAL A 215 -24.73 -7.15 -18.61
C VAL A 215 -23.71 -7.50 -19.70
N HIS A 216 -24.19 -7.98 -20.84
CA HIS A 216 -23.34 -8.33 -21.97
C HIS A 216 -22.66 -7.14 -22.59
N SER A 217 -23.44 -6.07 -22.83
CA SER A 217 -22.89 -4.83 -23.38
C SER A 217 -21.85 -4.20 -22.44
N VAL A 218 -22.10 -4.20 -21.14
CA VAL A 218 -21.16 -3.70 -20.14
C VAL A 218 -19.87 -4.54 -20.14
N TYR A 219 -19.97 -5.88 -20.18
CA TYR A 219 -18.80 -6.76 -20.27
C TYR A 219 -17.96 -6.48 -21.53
N LEU A 220 -18.58 -6.39 -22.70
CA LEU A 220 -17.88 -6.12 -23.95
C LEU A 220 -17.26 -4.73 -23.99
N VAL A 221 -17.94 -3.72 -23.47
CA VAL A 221 -17.43 -2.35 -23.38
C VAL A 221 -16.21 -2.30 -22.45
N LEU A 222 -16.28 -2.92 -21.27
CA LEU A 222 -15.17 -2.96 -20.32
C LEU A 222 -13.97 -3.74 -20.88
N LEU A 223 -14.21 -4.89 -21.53
CA LEU A 223 -13.16 -5.68 -22.16
C LEU A 223 -12.49 -4.91 -23.29
N SER A 224 -13.28 -4.27 -24.17
CA SER A 224 -12.75 -3.45 -25.27
C SER A 224 -11.99 -2.25 -24.75
N ALA A 225 -12.47 -1.60 -23.69
CA ALA A 225 -11.79 -0.50 -23.05
C ALA A 225 -10.42 -0.95 -22.49
N LEU A 226 -10.37 -2.11 -21.82
CA LEU A 226 -9.12 -2.67 -21.30
C LEU A 226 -8.11 -2.95 -22.42
N TYR A 227 -8.52 -3.55 -23.53
CA TYR A 227 -7.62 -3.80 -24.68
C TYR A 227 -7.06 -2.51 -25.28
N LEU A 228 -7.77 -1.38 -25.14
CA LEU A 228 -7.35 -0.08 -25.66
C LEU A 228 -6.57 0.78 -24.64
N VAL A 229 -6.58 0.42 -23.36
CA VAL A 229 -5.85 1.16 -22.29
C VAL A 229 -4.38 1.42 -22.65
N PRO A 230 -3.61 0.45 -23.20
CA PRO A 230 -2.20 0.65 -23.50
C PRO A 230 -1.92 1.74 -24.53
N LEU A 231 -2.89 2.07 -25.41
CA LEU A 231 -2.74 3.14 -26.40
C LEU A 231 -2.63 4.54 -25.76
N GLY A 232 -3.20 4.72 -24.57
CA GLY A 232 -3.16 5.98 -23.83
C GLY A 232 -2.30 5.93 -22.57
N LEU A 233 -1.70 4.78 -22.26
CA LEU A 233 -0.93 4.59 -21.04
C LEU A 233 0.45 5.24 -21.19
N TYR A 234 0.78 6.12 -20.24
CA TYR A 234 2.11 6.71 -20.12
C TYR A 234 2.78 6.24 -18.82
N SER A 235 3.99 5.71 -18.94
CA SER A 235 4.86 5.40 -17.81
C SER A 235 6.27 5.90 -18.07
N PRO A 236 6.87 6.66 -17.15
CA PRO A 236 8.27 7.08 -17.27
C PRO A 236 9.27 5.91 -17.30
N CYS A 237 8.86 4.75 -16.75
CA CYS A 237 9.69 3.54 -16.70
C CYS A 237 9.58 2.65 -17.94
N ILE A 238 8.75 3.01 -18.92
CA ILE A 238 8.76 2.37 -20.24
C ILE A 238 9.74 3.11 -21.14
N LYS A 239 11.01 2.71 -21.10
CA LYS A 239 12.11 3.33 -21.88
C LYS A 239 13.24 2.33 -22.12
N GLU A 240 14.08 2.64 -23.11
CA GLU A 240 15.31 1.89 -23.34
C GLU A 240 16.28 2.06 -22.18
N GLU A 241 16.96 0.99 -21.80
CA GLU A 241 17.92 0.97 -20.68
C GLU A 241 19.02 2.02 -20.84
N LEU A 242 19.51 2.21 -22.07
CA LEU A 242 20.50 3.23 -22.41
C LEU A 242 20.02 4.68 -22.18
N SER A 243 18.72 4.91 -22.10
CA SER A 243 18.12 6.23 -21.86
C SER A 243 17.77 6.48 -20.39
N LEU A 244 18.05 5.52 -19.50
CA LEU A 244 17.65 5.59 -18.09
C LEU A 244 18.42 6.68 -17.32
N GLY A 245 19.67 6.93 -17.64
CA GLY A 245 20.52 7.81 -16.84
C GLY A 245 21.05 7.14 -15.55
N PRO A 246 21.89 7.86 -14.78
CA PRO A 246 22.44 7.35 -13.53
C PRO A 246 21.35 7.20 -12.45
N ALA A 247 21.62 6.34 -11.46
CA ALA A 247 20.77 6.23 -10.28
C ALA A 247 20.77 7.55 -9.51
N PRO A 248 19.60 7.98 -8.97
CA PRO A 248 19.54 9.11 -8.06
C PRO A 248 20.44 8.89 -6.84
N THR A 249 21.20 9.90 -6.47
CA THR A 249 22.03 9.86 -5.25
C THR A 249 21.16 10.06 -4.00
N PHE A 250 21.69 9.72 -2.82
CA PHE A 250 20.93 9.79 -1.58
C PHE A 250 21.37 10.97 -0.72
N ILE A 251 20.38 11.63 -0.13
CA ILE A 251 20.55 12.57 0.98
C ILE A 251 19.86 11.95 2.19
N GLY A 252 20.59 11.71 3.27
CA GLY A 252 20.02 11.15 4.49
C GLY A 252 19.11 12.17 5.17
N HIS A 253 17.77 11.95 5.14
CA HIS A 253 16.76 12.80 5.75
C HIS A 253 16.80 12.65 7.27
N ARG A 254 17.22 13.71 7.99
CA ARG A 254 17.53 13.67 9.43
C ARG A 254 18.57 12.59 9.77
N GLY A 255 19.43 12.25 8.82
CA GLY A 255 20.36 11.12 8.82
C GLY A 255 19.75 9.85 8.22
N ALA A 256 19.70 8.77 9.00
CA ALA A 256 19.07 7.50 8.65
C ALA A 256 18.10 7.09 9.77
N PRO A 257 16.91 7.72 9.89
CA PRO A 257 16.00 7.54 11.03
C PRO A 257 15.42 6.13 11.12
N MET A 258 15.45 5.34 10.06
CA MET A 258 15.10 3.92 10.12
C MET A 258 16.18 3.04 10.78
N LEU A 259 17.40 3.56 10.97
CA LEU A 259 18.53 2.84 11.57
C LEU A 259 18.98 3.41 12.91
N ALA A 260 18.69 4.68 13.20
CA ALA A 260 19.12 5.37 14.43
C ALA A 260 18.21 6.57 14.73
N PRO A 261 18.20 7.09 15.98
CA PRO A 261 17.35 8.23 16.34
C PRO A 261 17.59 9.45 15.45
N GLU A 262 16.53 10.00 14.83
CA GLU A 262 16.58 11.14 13.91
C GLU A 262 17.33 12.35 14.51
N ASN A 263 17.99 13.12 13.66
CA ASN A 263 18.71 14.35 14.04
C ASN A 263 19.77 14.14 15.14
N THR A 264 20.37 12.93 15.23
CA THR A 264 21.49 12.61 16.12
C THR A 264 22.76 12.28 15.35
N LEU A 265 23.92 12.36 15.99
CA LEU A 265 25.18 12.02 15.34
C LEU A 265 25.19 10.57 14.83
N MET A 266 24.61 9.63 15.59
CA MET A 266 24.54 8.24 15.16
C MET A 266 23.71 8.09 13.86
N SER A 267 22.60 8.83 13.73
CA SER A 267 21.77 8.80 12.51
C SER A 267 22.53 9.29 11.28
N PHE A 268 23.29 10.37 11.42
CA PHE A 268 24.11 10.89 10.32
C PHE A 268 25.27 9.96 9.97
N GLU A 269 25.93 9.36 10.95
CA GLU A 269 26.96 8.35 10.70
C GLU A 269 26.40 7.14 9.96
N LYS A 270 25.20 6.66 10.31
CA LYS A 270 24.51 5.58 9.61
C LYS A 270 24.17 5.96 8.15
N ALA A 271 23.77 7.20 7.90
CA ALA A 271 23.56 7.69 6.54
C ALA A 271 24.87 7.71 5.73
N VAL A 272 25.99 8.15 6.34
CA VAL A 272 27.32 8.11 5.71
C VAL A 272 27.77 6.68 5.42
N GLU A 273 27.59 5.75 6.37
CA GLU A 273 27.89 4.32 6.22
C GLU A 273 27.10 3.70 5.07
N ALA A 274 25.83 4.10 4.88
CA ALA A 274 24.98 3.67 3.77
C ALA A 274 25.35 4.29 2.40
N GLY A 275 26.33 5.19 2.34
CA GLY A 275 26.82 5.79 1.10
C GLY A 275 26.09 7.05 0.66
N SER A 276 25.37 7.74 1.56
CA SER A 276 24.70 9.01 1.23
C SER A 276 25.68 10.06 0.71
N GLU A 277 25.31 10.79 -0.36
CA GLU A 277 26.06 11.91 -0.92
C GLU A 277 25.99 13.14 -0.01
N GLY A 278 24.81 13.32 0.62
CA GLY A 278 24.53 14.45 1.49
C GLY A 278 23.75 14.04 2.72
N LEU A 279 23.64 14.97 3.64
CA LEU A 279 22.90 14.86 4.90
C LEU A 279 21.93 16.04 5.00
N GLU A 280 20.70 15.73 5.36
CA GLU A 280 19.66 16.72 5.60
C GLU A 280 19.33 16.75 7.09
N THR A 281 18.95 17.92 7.60
CA THR A 281 18.57 18.13 9.00
C THR A 281 17.73 19.38 9.19
N ASP A 282 17.06 19.45 10.33
CA ASP A 282 16.20 20.55 10.76
C ASP A 282 16.92 21.39 11.82
N VAL A 283 17.08 22.69 11.61
CA VAL A 283 17.84 23.57 12.49
C VAL A 283 16.96 24.61 13.14
N THR A 284 17.05 24.74 14.44
CA THR A 284 16.52 25.86 15.22
C THR A 284 17.59 26.41 16.17
N ILE A 285 17.26 27.42 17.01
CA ILE A 285 18.23 28.08 17.87
C ILE A 285 17.80 28.03 19.33
N SER A 286 18.71 27.72 20.25
CA SER A 286 18.45 27.70 21.69
C SER A 286 18.27 29.12 22.25
N TYR A 287 17.66 29.24 23.43
CA TYR A 287 17.40 30.54 24.08
C TYR A 287 18.67 31.37 24.26
N ASP A 288 19.82 30.74 24.46
CA ASP A 288 21.15 31.36 24.61
C ASP A 288 21.93 31.45 23.30
N GLY A 289 21.30 31.16 22.15
CA GLY A 289 21.82 31.46 20.81
C GLY A 289 22.71 30.39 20.19
N VAL A 290 22.59 29.11 20.60
CA VAL A 290 23.27 27.98 19.98
C VAL A 290 22.34 27.30 18.97
N PRO A 291 22.66 27.24 17.65
CA PRO A 291 21.91 26.48 16.68
C PRO A 291 22.03 24.95 16.97
N PHE A 292 20.88 24.26 16.98
CA PHE A 292 20.80 22.83 17.26
C PHE A 292 19.74 22.15 16.37
N LEU A 293 19.76 20.82 16.34
CA LEU A 293 18.97 20.03 15.43
C LEU A 293 17.67 19.55 16.08
N MET A 294 16.54 19.95 15.51
CA MET A 294 15.21 19.57 16.00
C MET A 294 14.14 19.88 14.94
N HIS A 295 13.38 18.86 14.52
CA HIS A 295 12.28 19.03 13.58
C HIS A 295 11.04 19.67 14.23
N ASP A 296 10.62 19.11 15.36
CA ASP A 296 9.37 19.50 15.99
C ASP A 296 9.50 20.82 16.74
N ARG A 297 8.40 21.55 16.81
CA ARG A 297 8.34 22.76 17.63
C ARG A 297 8.64 22.51 19.10
N THR A 298 8.34 21.32 19.63
CA THR A 298 8.56 20.92 21.02
C THR A 298 9.51 19.73 21.09
N LEU A 299 10.11 19.49 22.25
CA LEU A 299 11.03 18.39 22.51
C LEU A 299 10.34 17.05 22.81
N ARG A 300 9.00 17.02 22.76
CA ARG A 300 8.16 15.97 23.32
C ARG A 300 8.30 14.62 22.62
N ARG A 301 8.44 14.61 21.29
CA ARG A 301 8.45 13.38 20.49
C ARG A 301 9.78 12.65 20.58
N THR A 302 10.88 13.37 20.46
CA THR A 302 12.22 12.82 20.24
C THR A 302 13.15 12.94 21.45
N THR A 303 12.62 13.36 22.63
CA THR A 303 13.42 13.44 23.86
C THR A 303 12.66 12.94 25.08
N ASN A 304 13.40 12.77 26.19
CA ASN A 304 12.84 12.45 27.49
C ASN A 304 12.41 13.69 28.29
N ILE A 305 12.01 14.78 27.64
CA ILE A 305 11.61 16.08 28.24
C ILE A 305 10.59 15.91 29.37
N HIS A 306 9.64 14.99 29.23
CA HIS A 306 8.58 14.72 30.20
C HIS A 306 9.11 14.17 31.54
N GLN A 307 10.31 13.58 31.54
CA GLN A 307 10.99 13.09 32.73
C GLN A 307 11.86 14.18 33.38
N VAL A 308 12.57 14.97 32.55
CA VAL A 308 13.53 15.95 33.02
C VAL A 308 12.87 17.29 33.36
N PHE A 309 11.94 17.76 32.50
CA PHE A 309 11.24 19.03 32.68
C PHE A 309 9.72 18.87 32.51
N PRO A 310 9.03 18.13 33.39
CA PRO A 310 7.62 17.77 33.21
C PRO A 310 6.67 18.99 33.06
N ASN A 311 6.99 20.12 33.70
CA ASN A 311 6.20 21.35 33.63
C ASN A 311 6.43 22.17 32.35
N ARG A 312 7.40 21.78 31.51
CA ARG A 312 7.78 22.48 30.27
C ARG A 312 7.68 21.59 29.02
N THR A 313 6.95 20.50 29.10
CA THR A 313 6.84 19.48 28.04
C THR A 313 6.34 20.10 26.72
N ASP A 314 5.41 21.03 26.78
CA ASP A 314 4.82 21.67 25.60
C ASP A 314 5.47 23.03 25.25
N THR A 315 6.56 23.38 25.94
CA THR A 315 7.34 24.59 25.64
C THR A 315 8.08 24.39 24.31
N ALA A 316 8.17 25.45 23.50
CA ALA A 316 8.92 25.40 22.26
C ALA A 316 10.40 25.07 22.51
N ALA A 317 10.98 24.19 21.69
CA ALA A 317 12.36 23.72 21.82
C ALA A 317 13.38 24.87 21.86
N ALA A 318 13.16 25.91 21.06
CA ALA A 318 13.96 27.13 21.05
C ALA A 318 13.99 27.90 22.39
N MET A 319 13.03 27.68 23.29
CA MET A 319 12.95 28.39 24.58
C MET A 319 13.75 27.70 25.70
N PHE A 320 14.57 26.70 25.37
CA PHE A 320 15.51 26.04 26.28
C PHE A 320 16.92 26.55 26.01
N THR A 321 17.72 26.67 27.05
CA THR A 321 19.16 26.94 26.93
C THR A 321 19.90 25.71 26.43
N TRP A 322 21.06 25.92 25.84
CA TRP A 322 21.88 24.80 25.36
C TRP A 322 22.24 23.79 26.47
N ALA A 323 22.55 24.28 27.67
CA ALA A 323 22.84 23.42 28.81
C ALA A 323 21.63 22.55 29.21
N GLU A 324 20.40 23.09 29.15
CA GLU A 324 19.18 22.30 29.37
C GLU A 324 18.97 21.25 28.27
N LEU A 325 19.19 21.61 27.00
CA LEU A 325 19.08 20.70 25.86
C LEU A 325 20.08 19.54 25.94
N GLN A 326 21.32 19.82 26.34
CA GLN A 326 22.34 18.79 26.52
C GLN A 326 22.04 17.80 27.65
N SER A 327 21.20 18.18 28.62
CA SER A 327 20.78 17.29 29.70
C SER A 327 19.71 16.27 29.29
N LEU A 328 19.14 16.41 28.08
CA LEU A 328 18.12 15.54 27.56
C LEU A 328 18.70 14.33 26.83
N ASN A 329 18.01 13.20 26.96
CA ASN A 329 18.26 12.03 26.12
C ASN A 329 17.38 12.10 24.88
N ALA A 330 18.00 12.08 23.68
CA ALA A 330 17.34 12.13 22.38
C ALA A 330 17.30 10.77 21.66
N GLY A 331 17.66 9.68 22.35
CA GLY A 331 17.78 8.36 21.73
C GLY A 331 16.82 7.30 22.28
N SER A 332 16.48 7.37 23.56
CA SER A 332 15.68 6.33 24.23
C SER A 332 14.28 6.15 23.64
N TRP A 333 13.68 7.20 23.12
CA TRP A 333 12.37 7.17 22.47
C TRP A 333 12.37 6.24 21.24
N PHE A 334 13.44 6.25 20.44
CA PHE A 334 13.58 5.43 19.24
C PHE A 334 13.44 3.93 19.57
N LEU A 335 14.07 3.50 20.67
CA LEU A 335 14.03 2.10 21.11
C LEU A 335 12.69 1.73 21.78
N SER A 336 12.03 2.68 22.44
CA SER A 336 10.80 2.42 23.18
C SER A 336 9.54 2.52 22.31
N VAL A 337 9.57 3.37 21.31
CA VAL A 337 8.47 3.59 20.35
C VAL A 337 8.62 2.68 19.13
N ASP A 338 9.87 2.47 18.67
CA ASP A 338 10.21 1.72 17.45
C ASP A 338 9.36 2.18 16.25
N PRO A 339 9.46 3.47 15.85
CA PRO A 339 8.52 4.06 14.90
C PRO A 339 8.51 3.38 13.53
N PHE A 340 9.62 2.78 13.15
CA PHE A 340 9.80 2.10 11.86
C PHE A 340 9.80 0.57 11.95
N GLY A 341 9.66 -0.01 13.16
CA GLY A 341 9.75 -1.44 13.37
C GLY A 341 11.15 -2.02 13.13
N THR A 342 12.18 -1.18 13.17
CA THR A 342 13.56 -1.54 12.81
C THR A 342 14.50 -1.65 14.00
N ALA A 343 14.13 -1.15 15.18
CA ALA A 343 14.95 -1.22 16.38
C ALA A 343 15.32 -2.67 16.78
N GLY A 344 14.49 -3.65 16.38
CA GLY A 344 14.74 -5.07 16.56
C GLY A 344 15.98 -5.60 15.83
N SER A 345 16.37 -4.99 14.72
CA SER A 345 17.52 -5.39 13.89
C SER A 345 18.87 -4.91 14.43
N LEU A 346 18.88 -3.94 15.35
CA LEU A 346 20.11 -3.40 15.91
C LEU A 346 20.81 -4.40 16.83
N GLY A 347 22.14 -4.49 16.71
CA GLY A 347 22.99 -5.21 17.64
C GLY A 347 22.98 -4.60 19.07
N ALA A 348 23.48 -5.34 20.06
CA ALA A 348 23.46 -4.87 21.45
C ALA A 348 24.20 -3.55 21.65
N ASP A 349 25.38 -3.40 21.03
CA ASP A 349 26.20 -2.18 21.13
C ASP A 349 25.52 -1.00 20.42
N GLU A 350 24.89 -1.24 19.27
CA GLU A 350 24.14 -0.22 18.54
C GLU A 350 22.91 0.24 19.32
N ARG A 351 22.16 -0.69 19.95
CA ARG A 351 21.04 -0.33 20.83
C ARG A 351 21.50 0.54 22.00
N HIS A 352 22.60 0.13 22.66
CA HIS A 352 23.14 0.92 23.76
C HIS A 352 23.51 2.33 23.28
N ARG A 353 24.17 2.43 22.12
CA ARG A 353 24.56 3.70 21.51
C ARG A 353 23.34 4.53 21.10
N ALA A 354 22.34 3.93 20.46
CA ALA A 354 21.09 4.59 20.07
C ALA A 354 20.35 5.14 21.29
N GLY A 355 20.22 4.34 22.37
CA GLY A 355 19.56 4.75 23.60
C GLY A 355 20.25 5.89 24.35
N ASN A 356 21.51 6.18 24.08
CA ASN A 356 22.31 7.20 24.75
C ASN A 356 22.63 8.43 23.88
N GLN A 357 21.88 8.65 22.80
CA GLN A 357 22.07 9.85 21.99
C GLN A 357 21.57 11.10 22.73
N SER A 358 22.27 12.22 22.51
CA SER A 358 21.90 13.54 23.00
C SER A 358 21.41 14.44 21.86
N VAL A 359 20.80 15.57 22.21
CA VAL A 359 20.45 16.62 21.23
C VAL A 359 21.73 17.09 20.55
N CYS A 360 21.75 17.10 19.21
CA CYS A 360 22.90 17.46 18.41
C CYS A 360 22.97 18.96 18.12
N SER A 361 24.14 19.59 18.23
CA SER A 361 24.33 20.97 17.78
C SER A 361 24.61 21.03 16.27
N LEU A 362 24.27 22.14 15.62
CA LEU A 362 24.62 22.38 14.23
C LEU A 362 26.14 22.29 14.02
N GLN A 363 26.95 22.78 14.97
CA GLN A 363 28.39 22.70 14.88
C GLN A 363 28.91 21.26 14.81
N ALA A 364 28.40 20.35 15.64
CA ALA A 364 28.80 18.94 15.64
C ALA A 364 28.40 18.24 14.33
N PHE A 365 27.20 18.53 13.83
CA PHE A 365 26.74 18.05 12.53
C PHE A 365 27.64 18.51 11.37
N LEU A 366 27.94 19.81 11.30
CA LEU A 366 28.80 20.36 10.25
C LEU A 366 30.24 19.81 10.32
N GLN A 367 30.77 19.54 11.52
CA GLN A 367 32.07 18.90 11.69
C GLN A 367 32.06 17.46 11.13
N LEU A 368 31.00 16.69 11.40
CA LEU A 368 30.84 15.35 10.83
C LEU A 368 30.76 15.41 9.30
N ALA A 369 29.93 16.29 8.75
CA ALA A 369 29.76 16.46 7.31
C ALA A 369 31.08 16.87 6.62
N ALA A 370 31.83 17.81 7.21
CA ALA A 370 33.13 18.24 6.72
C ALA A 370 34.16 17.10 6.75
N HIS A 371 34.22 16.33 7.84
CA HIS A 371 35.12 15.19 7.98
C HIS A 371 34.85 14.07 6.99
N THR A 372 33.58 13.84 6.67
CA THR A 372 33.15 12.77 5.76
C THR A 372 32.95 13.25 4.31
N ASP A 373 33.26 14.51 4.03
CA ASP A 373 33.12 15.15 2.71
C ASP A 373 31.68 15.06 2.13
N LYS A 374 30.69 15.38 2.95
CA LYS A 374 29.27 15.30 2.57
C LYS A 374 28.66 16.66 2.31
N LEU A 375 27.73 16.70 1.35
CA LEU A 375 26.83 17.86 1.18
C LEU A 375 25.92 17.98 2.40
N VAL A 376 25.52 19.20 2.73
CA VAL A 376 24.51 19.43 3.77
C VAL A 376 23.39 20.30 3.21
N ILE A 377 22.17 19.93 3.57
CA ILE A 377 20.97 20.72 3.34
C ILE A 377 20.20 20.79 4.66
N PHE A 378 19.63 21.93 5.00
CA PHE A 378 18.88 22.03 6.22
C PHE A 378 17.69 22.99 6.10
N ASP A 379 16.61 22.57 6.74
CA ASP A 379 15.46 23.41 7.00
C ASP A 379 15.72 24.25 8.25
N LEU A 380 15.65 25.56 8.08
CA LEU A 380 15.95 26.48 9.15
C LEU A 380 14.64 27.09 9.71
N TYR A 381 14.29 26.72 10.94
CA TYR A 381 13.06 27.14 11.60
C TYR A 381 13.27 28.42 12.40
N ARG A 382 12.48 29.44 12.06
CA ARG A 382 12.47 30.69 12.81
C ARG A 382 11.96 30.46 14.23
N PRO A 383 12.69 30.89 15.28
CA PRO A 383 12.23 30.78 16.66
C PRO A 383 11.01 31.69 16.91
N PRO A 384 10.27 31.50 18.02
CA PRO A 384 9.13 32.35 18.38
C PRO A 384 9.51 33.83 18.42
N SER A 385 8.56 34.73 18.15
CA SER A 385 8.79 36.20 18.14
C SER A 385 9.28 36.78 19.47
N SER A 386 9.02 36.10 20.59
CA SER A 386 9.53 36.46 21.93
C SER A 386 10.97 35.97 22.19
N HIS A 387 11.57 35.28 21.25
CA HIS A 387 12.89 34.74 21.41
C HIS A 387 13.97 35.82 21.23
N PRO A 388 15.07 35.85 22.03
CA PRO A 388 16.11 36.87 21.94
C PRO A 388 16.76 37.00 20.55
N TYR A 389 16.79 35.91 19.78
CA TYR A 389 17.41 35.85 18.46
C TYR A 389 16.37 35.74 17.31
N SER A 390 15.10 36.12 17.53
CA SER A 390 14.04 36.05 16.50
C SER A 390 14.35 36.82 15.22
N ASP A 391 15.19 37.84 15.28
CA ASP A 391 15.56 38.66 14.14
C ASP A 391 16.99 38.44 13.64
N THR A 392 17.81 37.68 14.38
CA THR A 392 19.22 37.42 14.06
C THR A 392 19.56 35.93 13.93
N TRP A 393 18.56 35.07 13.88
CA TRP A 393 18.71 33.62 13.81
C TRP A 393 19.49 33.16 12.55
N ILE A 394 19.27 33.79 11.39
CA ILE A 394 20.01 33.49 10.16
C ILE A 394 21.48 33.86 10.33
N GLN A 395 21.79 35.06 10.83
CA GLN A 395 23.15 35.51 11.07
C GLN A 395 23.91 34.57 12.02
N ARG A 396 23.22 34.13 13.09
CA ARG A 396 23.79 33.16 14.04
C ARG A 396 24.11 31.82 13.37
N THR A 397 23.23 31.33 12.51
CA THR A 397 23.47 30.10 11.75
C THR A 397 24.66 30.25 10.80
N LEU A 398 24.75 31.38 10.07
CA LEU A 398 25.86 31.68 9.17
C LEU A 398 27.21 31.82 9.94
N GLU A 399 27.19 32.38 11.14
CA GLU A 399 28.38 32.45 12.00
C GLU A 399 28.91 31.06 12.35
N VAL A 400 28.03 30.11 12.68
CA VAL A 400 28.40 28.72 12.98
C VAL A 400 28.93 28.00 11.73
N ILE A 401 28.31 28.20 10.57
CA ILE A 401 28.79 27.64 9.30
C ILE A 401 30.22 28.14 9.02
N ARG A 402 30.44 29.44 9.12
CA ARG A 402 31.77 30.06 8.90
C ARG A 402 32.83 29.59 9.90
N GLN A 403 32.45 29.31 11.15
CA GLN A 403 33.34 28.81 12.19
C GLN A 403 33.59 27.31 12.10
N SER A 404 32.79 26.61 11.34
CA SER A 404 32.98 25.19 11.08
C SER A 404 34.06 24.95 10.03
N SER A 405 34.55 23.71 9.90
CA SER A 405 35.50 23.31 8.88
C SER A 405 34.87 22.93 7.54
N ILE A 406 33.55 23.07 7.40
CA ILE A 406 32.83 22.72 6.16
C ILE A 406 33.16 23.75 5.07
N ARG A 407 33.29 23.29 3.84
CA ARG A 407 33.43 24.20 2.69
C ARG A 407 32.06 24.80 2.35
N SER A 408 32.00 26.10 2.09
CA SER A 408 30.75 26.79 1.72
C SER A 408 30.04 26.14 0.54
N SER A 409 30.83 25.64 -0.44
CA SER A 409 30.31 24.90 -1.60
C SER A 409 29.63 23.55 -1.28
N GLN A 410 29.80 23.02 -0.07
CA GLN A 410 29.11 21.82 0.40
C GLN A 410 27.77 22.13 1.07
N VAL A 411 27.48 23.41 1.33
CA VAL A 411 26.26 23.84 2.00
C VAL A 411 25.20 24.23 0.96
N LEU A 412 24.13 23.48 0.92
CA LEU A 412 22.94 23.73 0.09
C LEU A 412 21.97 24.61 0.88
N TRP A 413 22.02 25.91 0.66
CA TRP A 413 21.22 26.88 1.40
C TRP A 413 19.77 26.88 0.91
N LEU A 414 18.85 26.34 1.70
CA LEU A 414 17.45 26.18 1.34
C LEU A 414 16.56 27.40 1.69
N PRO A 415 16.74 28.09 2.85
CA PRO A 415 15.85 29.19 3.24
C PRO A 415 15.79 30.31 2.18
N SER A 416 14.57 30.77 1.90
CA SER A 416 14.36 31.92 1.00
C SER A 416 14.51 33.28 1.70
N ASP A 417 14.40 33.29 3.03
CA ASP A 417 14.47 34.49 3.84
C ASP A 417 15.87 35.12 3.78
N LEU A 418 15.92 36.45 3.60
CA LEU A 418 17.16 37.23 3.58
C LEU A 418 18.24 36.69 2.61
N ARG A 419 17.86 36.05 1.51
CA ARG A 419 18.78 35.44 0.53
C ARG A 419 19.86 36.42 0.04
N SER A 420 19.51 37.69 -0.17
CA SER A 420 20.48 38.73 -0.55
C SER A 420 21.55 38.94 0.52
N VAL A 421 21.17 38.94 1.79
CA VAL A 421 22.10 39.08 2.94
C VAL A 421 22.99 37.83 3.03
N VAL A 422 22.45 36.66 2.80
CA VAL A 422 23.20 35.39 2.78
C VAL A 422 24.24 35.40 1.66
N ASN A 423 23.86 35.81 0.45
CA ASN A 423 24.79 35.92 -0.70
C ASN A 423 25.87 36.98 -0.48
N GLU A 424 25.57 38.06 0.22
CA GLU A 424 26.58 39.08 0.59
C GLU A 424 27.55 38.56 1.67
N PHE A 425 27.01 37.75 2.62
CA PHE A 425 27.83 37.18 3.70
C PHE A 425 28.76 36.08 3.22
N ASP A 426 28.28 35.18 2.35
CA ASP A 426 29.07 34.08 1.77
C ASP A 426 28.51 33.71 0.37
N PRO A 427 29.13 34.22 -0.70
CA PRO A 427 28.67 33.96 -2.08
C PRO A 427 28.97 32.54 -2.59
N GLU A 428 29.77 31.74 -1.87
CA GLU A 428 30.08 30.36 -2.25
C GLU A 428 29.00 29.35 -1.78
N LEU A 429 28.07 29.78 -0.90
CA LEU A 429 26.94 28.94 -0.48
C LEU A 429 26.05 28.61 -1.68
N GLN A 430 25.78 27.33 -1.88
CA GLN A 430 24.96 26.85 -2.98
C GLN A 430 23.47 27.15 -2.72
N GLN A 431 22.88 28.06 -3.52
CA GLN A 431 21.48 28.46 -3.33
C GLN A 431 20.52 27.38 -3.85
N THR A 432 19.53 27.01 -3.04
CA THR A 432 18.50 26.03 -3.41
C THR A 432 17.10 26.59 -3.19
N SER A 433 16.07 25.95 -3.74
CA SER A 433 14.68 26.38 -3.55
C SER A 433 13.79 25.19 -3.19
N GLY A 434 12.98 25.37 -2.13
CA GLY A 434 11.96 24.42 -1.71
C GLY A 434 10.60 24.60 -2.40
N SER A 435 10.46 25.59 -3.27
CA SER A 435 9.21 25.90 -3.96
C SER A 435 9.41 26.03 -5.46
N ARG A 436 8.37 25.67 -6.24
CA ARG A 436 8.36 25.86 -7.68
C ARG A 436 8.28 27.36 -7.98
N LEU A 437 9.27 27.87 -8.68
CA LEU A 437 9.35 29.25 -9.14
C LEU A 437 9.54 29.27 -10.66
N PRO A 438 9.21 30.38 -11.35
CA PRO A 438 9.53 30.56 -12.76
C PRO A 438 11.04 30.39 -13.01
N LEU A 439 11.42 29.81 -14.16
CA LEU A 439 12.84 29.57 -14.48
C LEU A 439 13.69 30.84 -14.43
N GLU A 440 13.14 31.98 -14.86
CA GLU A 440 13.82 33.28 -14.84
C GLU A 440 14.14 33.71 -13.40
N GLU A 441 13.24 33.45 -12.46
CA GLU A 441 13.44 33.75 -11.04
C GLU A 441 14.46 32.81 -10.39
N LEU A 442 14.42 31.51 -10.74
CA LEU A 442 15.41 30.55 -10.29
C LEU A 442 16.83 30.93 -10.74
N GLN A 443 16.97 31.32 -12.01
CA GLN A 443 18.27 31.76 -12.57
C GLN A 443 18.75 33.09 -11.95
N SER A 444 17.86 34.05 -11.74
CA SER A 444 18.22 35.34 -11.12
C SER A 444 18.69 35.19 -9.67
N ASN A 445 18.19 34.18 -8.97
CA ASN A 445 18.59 33.84 -7.60
C ASN A 445 19.76 32.84 -7.53
N ASN A 446 20.38 32.49 -8.67
CA ASN A 446 21.47 31.51 -8.77
C ASN A 446 21.12 30.15 -8.13
N ILE A 447 19.88 29.69 -8.31
CA ILE A 447 19.44 28.40 -7.77
C ILE A 447 20.12 27.28 -8.54
N VAL A 448 20.83 26.40 -7.85
CA VAL A 448 21.52 25.25 -8.43
C VAL A 448 20.77 23.94 -8.26
N LYS A 449 19.89 23.87 -7.25
CA LYS A 449 19.12 22.65 -6.92
C LYS A 449 17.72 23.00 -6.43
N MET A 450 16.74 22.26 -6.94
CA MET A 450 15.36 22.27 -6.41
C MET A 450 15.23 21.19 -5.34
N ASN A 451 14.70 21.53 -4.17
CA ASN A 451 14.37 20.59 -3.11
C ASN A 451 12.86 20.54 -2.95
N LEU A 452 12.19 19.59 -3.59
CA LEU A 452 10.74 19.54 -3.68
C LEU A 452 10.16 18.30 -3.00
N ASP A 453 8.95 18.44 -2.47
CA ASP A 453 8.18 17.27 -2.02
C ASP A 453 7.95 16.30 -3.20
N TYR A 454 8.05 14.98 -2.96
CA TYR A 454 7.95 13.95 -3.98
C TYR A 454 6.61 13.98 -4.75
N THR A 455 5.54 14.51 -4.14
CA THR A 455 4.25 14.71 -4.84
C THR A 455 4.35 15.65 -6.03
N SER A 456 5.43 16.42 -6.08
CA SER A 456 5.78 17.30 -7.20
C SER A 456 6.46 16.57 -8.38
N MET A 457 6.70 15.26 -8.28
CA MET A 457 7.42 14.48 -9.27
C MET A 457 6.76 14.54 -10.65
N SER A 458 7.57 14.91 -11.65
CA SER A 458 7.16 14.93 -13.05
C SER A 458 8.40 14.85 -13.94
N ALA A 459 8.47 13.87 -14.84
CA ALA A 459 9.57 13.74 -15.77
C ALA A 459 9.76 15.01 -16.64
N LYS A 460 8.66 15.67 -17.03
CA LYS A 460 8.69 16.93 -17.76
C LYS A 460 9.34 18.05 -16.94
N LEU A 461 8.93 18.23 -15.69
CA LEU A 461 9.46 19.26 -14.79
C LEU A 461 10.96 19.06 -14.52
N VAL A 462 11.36 17.81 -14.24
CA VAL A 462 12.76 17.45 -14.02
C VAL A 462 13.61 17.77 -15.26
N SER A 463 13.11 17.44 -16.45
CA SER A 463 13.77 17.76 -17.73
C SER A 463 13.88 19.27 -17.98
N GLU A 464 12.85 20.05 -17.64
CA GLU A 464 12.88 21.53 -17.78
C GLU A 464 13.94 22.15 -16.87
N TYR A 465 14.09 21.70 -15.63
CA TYR A 465 15.14 22.17 -14.72
C TYR A 465 16.54 21.73 -15.19
N ALA A 466 16.68 20.48 -15.60
CA ALA A 466 17.95 19.96 -16.11
C ALA A 466 18.44 20.72 -17.36
N ALA A 467 17.54 21.18 -18.22
CA ALA A 467 17.88 21.96 -19.42
C ALA A 467 18.55 23.32 -19.09
N VAL A 468 18.37 23.84 -17.88
CA VAL A 468 18.98 25.07 -17.37
C VAL A 468 20.02 24.84 -16.27
N ASN A 469 20.56 23.63 -16.19
CA ASN A 469 21.56 23.19 -15.20
C ASN A 469 21.10 23.27 -13.74
N ILE A 470 19.80 23.14 -13.49
CA ILE A 470 19.25 23.03 -12.14
C ILE A 470 18.96 21.56 -11.84
N THR A 471 19.59 21.01 -10.83
CA THR A 471 19.35 19.63 -10.40
C THR A 471 18.09 19.54 -9.52
N THR A 472 17.47 18.35 -9.44
CA THR A 472 16.27 18.14 -8.64
C THR A 472 16.56 17.13 -7.53
N ASN A 473 16.24 17.49 -6.29
CA ASN A 473 16.12 16.60 -5.14
C ASN A 473 14.65 16.47 -4.77
N LEU A 474 14.21 15.25 -4.47
CA LEU A 474 12.84 14.99 -3.99
C LEU A 474 12.86 14.39 -2.58
N TYR A 475 11.98 14.90 -1.70
CA TYR A 475 11.83 14.44 -0.33
C TYR A 475 10.35 14.13 0.02
N VAL A 476 10.03 13.17 0.85
CA VAL A 476 10.87 12.11 1.38
C VAL A 476 10.54 10.86 0.58
N ILE A 477 11.54 10.15 0.09
CA ILE A 477 11.38 8.93 -0.69
C ILE A 477 12.10 7.79 0.02
N SER A 478 11.33 6.89 0.64
CA SER A 478 11.85 5.74 1.39
C SER A 478 11.38 4.40 0.83
N GLN A 479 10.42 4.42 -0.13
CA GLN A 479 9.89 3.22 -0.74
C GLN A 479 10.54 2.89 -2.09
N PRO A 480 10.91 1.62 -2.34
CA PRO A 480 11.57 1.19 -3.57
C PRO A 480 10.82 1.52 -4.86
N TRP A 481 9.47 1.44 -4.84
CA TRP A 481 8.67 1.77 -6.02
C TRP A 481 8.73 3.26 -6.38
N LEU A 482 8.72 4.12 -5.36
CA LEU A 482 8.77 5.57 -5.53
C LEU A 482 10.17 6.03 -5.96
N TYR A 483 11.21 5.40 -5.40
CA TYR A 483 12.59 5.59 -5.86
C TYR A 483 12.79 5.16 -7.32
N SER A 484 12.20 4.02 -7.71
CA SER A 484 12.22 3.56 -9.10
C SER A 484 11.56 4.56 -10.04
N LEU A 485 10.43 5.16 -9.64
CA LEU A 485 9.77 6.20 -10.41
C LEU A 485 10.66 7.46 -10.52
N ALA A 486 11.27 7.89 -9.41
CA ALA A 486 12.21 9.03 -9.41
C ALA A 486 13.38 8.81 -10.37
N TRP A 487 13.95 7.60 -10.38
CA TRP A 487 15.00 7.20 -11.30
C TRP A 487 14.53 7.26 -12.76
N CYS A 488 13.38 6.67 -13.05
CA CYS A 488 12.78 6.71 -14.38
C CYS A 488 12.46 8.15 -14.86
N CYS A 489 12.12 9.05 -13.94
CA CYS A 489 11.90 10.47 -14.24
C CYS A 489 13.19 11.27 -14.43
N GLY A 490 14.36 10.70 -14.14
CA GLY A 490 15.66 11.38 -14.25
C GLY A 490 15.95 12.34 -13.08
N VAL A 491 15.39 12.09 -11.91
CA VAL A 491 15.66 12.85 -10.68
C VAL A 491 17.13 12.67 -10.30
N HIS A 492 17.80 13.75 -9.90
CA HIS A 492 19.23 13.72 -9.58
C HIS A 492 19.53 13.12 -8.20
N SER A 493 18.75 13.50 -7.18
CA SER A 493 18.92 12.99 -5.82
C SER A 493 17.59 12.87 -5.09
N VAL A 494 17.56 12.04 -4.05
CA VAL A 494 16.39 11.87 -3.18
C VAL A 494 16.79 11.97 -1.72
N SER A 495 15.98 12.66 -0.91
CA SER A 495 16.10 12.61 0.54
C SER A 495 15.29 11.43 1.07
N THR A 496 15.92 10.59 1.89
CA THR A 496 15.35 9.30 2.32
C THR A 496 15.56 9.02 3.79
N ASN A 497 14.58 8.34 4.41
CA ASN A 497 14.69 7.78 5.77
C ASN A 497 15.46 6.45 5.79
N ASP A 498 15.55 5.77 4.62
CA ASP A 498 16.21 4.46 4.49
C ASP A 498 17.26 4.45 3.36
N PRO A 499 18.40 5.14 3.55
CA PRO A 499 19.46 5.15 2.55
C PRO A 499 20.06 3.75 2.32
N GLN A 500 20.03 2.86 3.31
CA GLN A 500 20.55 1.51 3.20
C GLN A 500 19.73 0.65 2.25
N LEU A 501 18.39 0.69 2.34
CA LEU A 501 17.50 -0.05 1.46
C LEU A 501 17.67 0.43 0.01
N LEU A 502 17.61 1.74 -0.20
CA LEU A 502 17.67 2.30 -1.55
C LEU A 502 19.06 2.12 -2.20
N SER A 503 20.15 2.17 -1.43
CA SER A 503 21.51 1.92 -1.94
C SER A 503 21.72 0.48 -2.44
N SER A 504 20.91 -0.47 -1.98
CA SER A 504 20.95 -1.85 -2.43
C SER A 504 20.31 -2.07 -3.82
N MET A 505 19.62 -1.07 -4.36
CA MET A 505 18.90 -1.18 -5.62
C MET A 505 19.84 -0.92 -6.81
N GLY A 506 20.12 -1.97 -7.60
CA GLY A 506 20.95 -1.87 -8.81
C GLY A 506 20.23 -1.35 -10.06
N SER A 507 18.89 -1.40 -10.08
CA SER A 507 18.04 -0.96 -11.19
C SER A 507 16.62 -0.62 -10.71
N PRO A 508 15.85 0.19 -11.45
CA PRO A 508 14.45 0.43 -11.12
C PRO A 508 13.62 -0.85 -11.19
N LEU A 509 12.69 -1.04 -10.25
CA LEU A 509 11.86 -2.25 -10.15
C LEU A 509 10.93 -2.47 -11.36
N PHE A 510 10.51 -1.40 -12.02
CA PHE A 510 9.47 -1.42 -13.07
C PHE A 510 10.01 -0.99 -14.43
N LEU A 511 11.33 -1.00 -14.61
CA LEU A 511 11.94 -0.69 -15.90
C LEU A 511 11.56 -1.76 -16.92
N MET A 512 11.12 -1.33 -18.07
CA MET A 512 10.68 -2.19 -19.17
C MET A 512 10.97 -1.48 -20.51
N THR A 513 11.49 -2.21 -21.47
CA THR A 513 11.67 -1.62 -22.81
C THR A 513 10.32 -1.44 -23.50
N PRO A 514 10.17 -0.47 -24.42
CA PRO A 514 8.95 -0.32 -25.22
C PRO A 514 8.60 -1.59 -26.01
N GLY A 515 9.62 -2.34 -26.46
CA GLY A 515 9.43 -3.61 -27.16
C GLY A 515 8.83 -4.69 -26.27
N GLU A 516 9.34 -4.86 -25.04
CA GLU A 516 8.79 -5.79 -24.05
C GLU A 516 7.37 -5.42 -23.65
N TYR A 517 7.10 -4.14 -23.41
CA TYR A 517 5.75 -3.67 -23.08
C TYR A 517 4.74 -4.00 -24.19
N ASN A 518 5.07 -3.70 -25.44
CA ASN A 518 4.22 -4.01 -26.58
C ASN A 518 4.00 -5.52 -26.73
N LEU A 519 5.04 -6.32 -26.53
CA LEU A 519 4.93 -7.78 -26.59
C LEU A 519 3.99 -8.32 -25.51
N ILE A 520 4.17 -7.89 -24.25
CA ILE A 520 3.33 -8.30 -23.12
C ILE A 520 1.87 -7.91 -23.39
N TRP A 521 1.62 -6.67 -23.81
CA TRP A 521 0.29 -6.19 -24.16
C TRP A 521 -0.37 -7.06 -25.23
N ILE A 522 0.27 -7.16 -26.42
CA ILE A 522 -0.29 -7.89 -27.56
C ILE A 522 -0.54 -9.37 -27.21
N LEU A 523 0.42 -10.02 -26.54
CA LEU A 523 0.27 -11.43 -26.16
C LEU A 523 -0.86 -11.62 -25.15
N THR A 524 -0.99 -10.74 -24.17
CA THR A 524 -2.05 -10.81 -23.17
C THR A 524 -3.43 -10.69 -23.80
N ASP A 525 -3.62 -9.70 -24.68
CA ASP A 525 -4.89 -9.47 -25.36
C ASP A 525 -5.26 -10.60 -26.33
N LEU A 526 -4.28 -11.07 -27.13
CA LEU A 526 -4.48 -12.21 -28.03
C LEU A 526 -4.83 -13.48 -27.27
N LEU A 527 -4.11 -13.79 -26.18
CA LEU A 527 -4.38 -14.98 -25.35
C LEU A 527 -5.77 -14.88 -24.71
N SER A 528 -6.13 -13.72 -24.20
CA SER A 528 -7.48 -13.45 -23.67
C SER A 528 -8.56 -13.73 -24.72
N LEU A 529 -8.39 -13.18 -25.93
CA LEU A 529 -9.35 -13.37 -27.03
C LEU A 529 -9.46 -14.84 -27.43
N VAL A 530 -8.32 -15.55 -27.56
CA VAL A 530 -8.25 -16.98 -27.89
C VAL A 530 -8.94 -17.83 -26.81
N LEU A 531 -8.97 -17.41 -25.55
CA LEU A 531 -9.68 -18.11 -24.47
C LEU A 531 -11.16 -17.75 -24.43
N ILE A 532 -11.52 -16.47 -24.58
CA ILE A 532 -12.90 -16.00 -24.47
C ILE A 532 -13.79 -16.55 -25.60
N VAL A 533 -13.29 -16.52 -26.84
CA VAL A 533 -14.09 -16.95 -28.00
C VAL A 533 -14.52 -18.42 -27.89
N PRO A 534 -13.64 -19.40 -27.61
CA PRO A 534 -14.05 -20.79 -27.40
C PRO A 534 -15.00 -20.98 -26.21
N ILE A 535 -14.85 -20.21 -25.12
CA ILE A 535 -15.77 -20.26 -23.97
C ILE A 535 -17.18 -19.91 -24.43
N PHE A 536 -17.36 -18.83 -25.17
CA PHE A 536 -18.68 -18.44 -25.69
C PHE A 536 -19.22 -19.47 -26.72
N ILE A 537 -18.38 -19.98 -27.63
CA ILE A 537 -18.77 -21.03 -28.60
C ILE A 537 -19.20 -22.30 -27.87
N PHE A 538 -18.47 -22.73 -26.84
CA PHE A 538 -18.79 -23.91 -26.04
C PHE A 538 -20.15 -23.77 -25.36
N HIS A 539 -20.42 -22.68 -24.68
CA HIS A 539 -21.71 -22.44 -24.03
C HIS A 539 -22.85 -22.32 -25.03
N TRP A 540 -22.62 -21.65 -26.17
CA TRP A 540 -23.59 -21.59 -27.27
C TRP A 540 -23.94 -22.97 -27.81
N TRP A 541 -22.94 -23.79 -28.10
CA TRP A 541 -23.13 -25.15 -28.61
C TRP A 541 -23.86 -26.04 -27.59
N ARG A 542 -23.46 -25.98 -26.33
CA ARG A 542 -24.04 -26.75 -25.25
C ARG A 542 -25.54 -26.46 -25.05
N GLU A 543 -25.92 -25.21 -25.02
CA GLU A 543 -27.34 -24.84 -24.81
C GLU A 543 -28.20 -25.13 -26.06
N ARG A 544 -27.69 -24.95 -27.28
CA ARG A 544 -28.40 -25.35 -28.52
C ARG A 544 -28.50 -26.86 -28.67
N GLY A 545 -27.49 -27.63 -28.29
CA GLY A 545 -27.52 -29.07 -28.29
C GLY A 545 -28.61 -29.63 -27.36
N LEU A 546 -28.76 -29.03 -26.17
CA LEU A 546 -29.81 -29.38 -25.23
C LEU A 546 -31.21 -29.04 -25.75
N THR A 547 -31.40 -27.94 -26.47
CA THR A 547 -32.67 -27.57 -27.08
C THR A 547 -33.02 -28.45 -28.29
N SER A 548 -32.04 -28.89 -29.07
CA SER A 548 -32.25 -29.81 -30.21
C SER A 548 -32.64 -31.23 -29.74
N CYS A 549 -32.15 -31.70 -28.61
CA CYS A 549 -32.54 -32.98 -28.01
C CYS A 549 -33.90 -32.92 -27.32
N SER A 550 -34.45 -31.71 -27.03
CA SER A 550 -35.78 -31.54 -26.41
C SER A 550 -36.92 -31.50 -27.44
N GLY A 551 -36.63 -31.43 -28.74
CA GLY A 551 -37.59 -31.39 -29.83
C GLY A 551 -38.12 -32.76 -30.29
N ASP A 552 -37.34 -33.82 -30.07
CA ASP A 552 -37.80 -35.20 -30.20
C ASP A 552 -38.15 -35.74 -28.82
N THR A 553 -39.42 -35.96 -28.58
CA THR A 553 -39.95 -36.64 -27.40
C THR A 553 -39.44 -38.08 -27.32
N ILE A 554 -38.18 -38.26 -27.05
CA ILE A 554 -37.72 -39.43 -26.34
C ILE A 554 -37.83 -39.02 -24.86
N SER A 555 -38.88 -39.47 -24.22
CA SER A 555 -38.93 -39.52 -22.74
C SER A 555 -37.81 -40.46 -22.32
N LEU A 556 -36.57 -39.90 -22.25
CA LEU A 556 -35.49 -40.56 -21.51
C LEU A 556 -35.96 -40.47 -20.05
N ASP A 557 -36.58 -41.61 -19.70
CA ASP A 557 -37.15 -41.92 -18.42
C ASP A 557 -36.26 -41.31 -17.32
N LYS A 558 -36.80 -40.48 -16.45
CA LYS A 558 -36.16 -40.06 -15.21
C LYS A 558 -35.60 -41.26 -14.43
N ALA A 559 -36.13 -42.46 -14.72
CA ALA A 559 -35.64 -43.74 -14.23
C ALA A 559 -34.24 -44.08 -14.65
N THR A 560 -33.77 -43.74 -15.87
CA THR A 560 -32.44 -44.14 -16.38
C THR A 560 -31.36 -43.24 -15.76
N TYR A 561 -31.62 -41.95 -15.54
CA TYR A 561 -30.66 -41.07 -14.89
C TYR A 561 -30.60 -41.31 -13.38
N SER A 562 -31.71 -41.66 -12.74
CA SER A 562 -31.71 -42.08 -11.34
C SER A 562 -31.00 -43.43 -11.16
N LYS A 563 -31.11 -44.35 -12.11
CA LYS A 563 -30.47 -45.65 -12.08
C LYS A 563 -28.96 -45.54 -12.19
N PHE A 564 -28.44 -44.71 -13.10
CA PHE A 564 -27.00 -44.46 -13.23
C PHE A 564 -26.41 -43.77 -11.97
N ARG A 565 -27.16 -42.88 -11.35
CA ARG A 565 -26.76 -42.22 -10.09
C ARG A 565 -26.83 -43.17 -8.90
N THR A 566 -27.76 -44.09 -8.86
CA THR A 566 -27.85 -45.13 -7.83
C THR A 566 -26.72 -46.13 -7.97
N GLU A 567 -26.37 -46.57 -9.18
CA GLU A 567 -25.26 -47.48 -9.44
C GLU A 567 -23.91 -46.83 -9.07
N MET A 568 -23.71 -45.53 -9.34
CA MET A 568 -22.48 -44.80 -8.93
C MET A 568 -22.43 -44.63 -7.40
N SER A 569 -23.54 -44.40 -6.73
CA SER A 569 -23.56 -44.30 -5.26
C SER A 569 -23.35 -45.64 -4.58
N ASP A 570 -23.80 -46.71 -5.19
CA ASP A 570 -23.61 -48.07 -4.70
C ASP A 570 -22.16 -48.56 -4.90
N ILE A 571 -21.51 -48.16 -5.98
CA ILE A 571 -20.06 -48.39 -6.18
C ILE A 571 -19.22 -47.65 -5.12
N TRP A 572 -19.60 -46.42 -4.76
CA TRP A 572 -18.93 -45.68 -3.69
C TRP A 572 -19.19 -46.23 -2.30
N SER A 573 -20.42 -46.75 -2.03
CA SER A 573 -20.74 -47.38 -0.76
C SER A 573 -20.07 -48.74 -0.58
N ILE A 574 -19.84 -49.51 -1.66
CA ILE A 574 -19.08 -50.77 -1.64
C ILE A 574 -17.58 -50.52 -1.40
N SER A 575 -17.03 -49.43 -1.97
CA SER A 575 -15.64 -49.00 -1.73
C SER A 575 -15.40 -48.55 -0.30
N SER A 576 -16.38 -47.90 0.36
CA SER A 576 -16.28 -47.49 1.77
C SER A 576 -16.66 -48.59 2.77
N GLY A 577 -17.42 -49.60 2.35
CA GLY A 577 -17.82 -50.76 3.19
C GLY A 577 -16.71 -51.78 3.41
N ASN A 578 -15.74 -51.88 2.50
CA ASN A 578 -14.63 -52.85 2.60
C ASN A 578 -13.49 -52.43 3.55
N GLN A 579 -13.54 -51.25 4.14
CA GLN A 579 -12.53 -50.84 5.14
C GLN A 579 -12.98 -51.02 6.61
N GLN A 580 -14.20 -51.50 6.88
CA GLN A 580 -14.70 -51.75 8.25
C GLN A 580 -14.93 -53.23 8.63
N ALA A 581 -14.58 -54.18 7.75
CA ALA A 581 -14.83 -55.59 7.99
C ALA A 581 -13.62 -56.39 8.61
N GLU A 582 -12.56 -55.73 9.04
CA GLU A 582 -11.44 -56.36 9.71
C GLU A 582 -11.18 -55.73 11.08
N LYS A 583 -11.92 -56.17 12.11
CA LYS A 583 -11.53 -56.34 13.54
C LYS A 583 -12.73 -56.45 14.48
N LYS A 584 -13.17 -57.69 14.72
CA LYS A 584 -13.70 -58.08 16.06
C LYS A 584 -13.34 -59.53 16.32
N PRO A 585 -12.49 -59.83 17.31
CA PRO A 585 -12.43 -61.18 17.89
C PRO A 585 -13.54 -61.33 18.92
N ASN A 586 -14.24 -62.43 18.82
CA ASN A 586 -15.20 -62.92 19.79
C ASN A 586 -14.55 -63.09 21.16
N LEU A 587 -15.18 -62.56 22.19
CA LEU A 587 -14.94 -62.99 23.58
C LEU A 587 -16.14 -63.79 24.04
N ALA A 588 -15.91 -65.08 24.23
CA ALA A 588 -16.89 -66.00 24.77
C ALA A 588 -17.09 -65.74 26.27
N THR A 589 -18.34 -65.70 26.66
CA THR A 589 -18.82 -65.69 28.03
C THR A 589 -18.64 -67.07 28.63
N VAL A 590 -17.87 -67.22 29.68
CA VAL A 590 -17.90 -68.41 30.54
C VAL A 590 -18.47 -68.01 31.89
N THR A 591 -19.64 -68.54 32.22
CA THR A 591 -20.23 -68.57 33.53
C THR A 591 -19.72 -69.78 34.28
N VAL A 592 -19.21 -69.61 35.49
CA VAL A 592 -19.17 -70.68 36.51
C VAL A 592 -19.44 -70.09 37.90
N THR A 593 -20.51 -70.57 38.46
CA THR A 593 -20.91 -70.71 39.89
C THR A 593 -20.26 -69.81 40.93
#